data_da8ce5cc8460fad14d1cc6991468bc20
#
_entry.id   da8ce5cc8460fad14d1cc6991468bc20
#
_cell.length_a   1.000
_cell.length_b   1.000
_cell.length_c   1.000
_cell.angle_alpha   90.00
_cell.angle_beta   90.00
_cell.angle_gamma   90.00
#
_symmetry.space_group_name_H-M   'P 1'
#
loop_
_entity.id
_entity.type
_entity.pdbx_description
1 polymer ?
#
loop_
_entity_poly.entity_id
_entity_poly.type
_entity_poly.pdbx_seq_one_letter_code
_entity_poly.pdbx_strand_id
1 'polypeptide(L)'
;MKVHLNLATRDLEASVAFYSTLLAVRPSKQLADYALFITDQPGLELALDLDPGAAAGYGQHYGIAVDTPEAVDAQIARLASAGYATDVEREETCCYANQTKVWASDPEGRRWETYVVHEDTDARDDEDTTCCRTEPAIASGATCCA
;
A
#
# COMPACT_ATOMS: atom_id res chain seq x y z
N MET A 1 -6.62 20.21 -0.24
CA MET A 1 -7.66 19.19 -0.61
C MET A 1 -7.16 17.88 -0.05
N LYS A 2 -8.03 17.03 0.50
CA LYS A 2 -7.66 15.71 1.02
C LYS A 2 -8.58 14.66 0.41
N VAL A 3 -8.04 13.48 0.16
CA VAL A 3 -8.85 12.31 -0.17
C VAL A 3 -9.33 11.70 1.13
N HIS A 4 -10.59 11.29 1.20
CA HIS A 4 -11.14 10.54 2.32
C HIS A 4 -11.34 9.09 1.92
N LEU A 5 -10.76 8.18 2.72
CA LEU A 5 -10.97 6.74 2.62
C LEU A 5 -11.56 6.23 3.93
N ASN A 6 -12.56 5.36 3.84
CA ASN A 6 -13.06 4.61 4.98
C ASN A 6 -12.86 3.12 4.71
N LEU A 7 -12.12 2.45 5.59
CA LEU A 7 -11.79 1.03 5.47
C LEU A 7 -12.29 0.28 6.71
N ALA A 8 -13.06 -0.78 6.48
CA ALA A 8 -13.44 -1.68 7.54
C ALA A 8 -12.27 -2.60 7.91
N THR A 9 -12.12 -2.94 9.19
CA THR A 9 -11.11 -3.87 9.68
C THR A 9 -11.67 -4.81 10.73
N ARG A 10 -11.20 -6.05 10.75
CA ARG A 10 -11.54 -7.03 11.78
C ARG A 10 -10.68 -6.90 13.04
N ASP A 11 -9.53 -6.25 12.91
CA ASP A 11 -8.58 -6.00 13.99
C ASP A 11 -8.11 -4.55 13.94
N LEU A 12 -8.78 -3.69 14.72
CA LEU A 12 -8.48 -2.26 14.74
C LEU A 12 -7.08 -1.96 15.28
N GLU A 13 -6.61 -2.71 16.29
CA GLU A 13 -5.30 -2.50 16.90
C GLU A 13 -4.18 -2.81 15.90
N ALA A 14 -4.25 -3.96 15.23
CA ALA A 14 -3.28 -4.33 14.18
C ALA A 14 -3.31 -3.33 13.02
N SER A 15 -4.49 -2.91 12.58
CA SER A 15 -4.64 -1.91 11.52
C SER A 15 -4.08 -0.55 11.92
N VAL A 16 -4.32 -0.09 13.14
CA VAL A 16 -3.73 1.17 13.66
C VAL A 16 -2.20 1.09 13.68
N ALA A 17 -1.63 -0.04 14.11
CA ALA A 17 -0.18 -0.25 14.10
C ALA A 17 0.40 -0.19 12.67
N PHE A 18 -0.25 -0.89 11.72
CA PHE A 18 0.16 -0.89 10.31
C PHE A 18 0.11 0.52 9.70
N TYR A 19 -1.05 1.20 9.79
CA TYR A 19 -1.21 2.52 9.17
C TYR A 19 -0.38 3.61 9.85
N SER A 20 -0.12 3.50 11.16
CA SER A 20 0.83 4.40 11.84
C SER A 20 2.23 4.27 11.27
N THR A 21 2.64 3.05 10.90
CA THR A 21 3.94 2.77 10.28
C THR A 21 3.96 3.24 8.82
N LEU A 22 2.95 2.86 8.03
CA LEU A 22 2.84 3.21 6.61
C LEU A 22 2.84 4.72 6.39
N LEU A 23 1.99 5.44 7.14
CA LEU A 23 1.79 6.88 7.01
C LEU A 23 2.79 7.71 7.84
N ALA A 24 3.60 7.07 8.68
CA ALA A 24 4.53 7.70 9.63
C ALA A 24 3.88 8.72 10.56
N VAL A 25 2.61 8.52 10.91
CA VAL A 25 1.85 9.37 11.84
C VAL A 25 1.03 8.51 12.80
N ARG A 26 0.66 9.08 13.93
CA ARG A 26 -0.31 8.46 14.84
C ARG A 26 -1.73 8.86 14.42
N PRO A 27 -2.75 8.07 14.78
CA PRO A 27 -4.13 8.47 14.54
C PRO A 27 -4.42 9.80 15.27
N SER A 28 -5.13 10.69 14.57
CA SER A 28 -5.62 11.96 15.12
C SER A 28 -6.75 11.74 16.11
N LYS A 29 -7.46 10.61 15.97
CA LYS A 29 -8.52 10.16 16.87
C LYS A 29 -8.51 8.63 16.92
N GLN A 30 -8.68 8.07 18.13
CA GLN A 30 -8.80 6.62 18.32
C GLN A 30 -9.82 6.34 19.41
N LEU A 31 -10.79 5.49 19.10
CA LEU A 31 -11.84 4.99 19.99
C LEU A 31 -11.77 3.45 20.01
N ALA A 32 -12.66 2.81 20.74
CA ALA A 32 -12.69 1.35 20.84
C ALA A 32 -13.01 0.65 19.52
N ASP A 33 -13.76 1.32 18.64
CA ASP A 33 -14.29 0.79 17.36
C ASP A 33 -13.92 1.63 16.14
N TYR A 34 -13.08 2.66 16.31
CA TYR A 34 -12.79 3.63 15.25
C TYR A 34 -11.40 4.24 15.41
N ALA A 35 -10.71 4.50 14.28
CA ALA A 35 -9.52 5.33 14.25
C ALA A 35 -9.53 6.25 13.02
N LEU A 36 -9.00 7.48 13.17
CA LEU A 36 -8.86 8.46 12.09
C LEU A 36 -7.42 8.93 11.99
N PHE A 37 -6.85 8.79 10.81
CA PHE A 37 -5.58 9.37 10.43
C PHE A 37 -5.80 10.58 9.54
N ILE A 38 -5.07 11.66 9.79
CA ILE A 38 -5.08 12.86 8.96
C ILE A 38 -3.64 13.21 8.61
N THR A 39 -3.36 13.26 7.30
CA THR A 39 -2.06 13.67 6.77
C THR A 39 -2.22 14.83 5.80
N ASP A 40 -1.17 15.61 5.61
CA ASP A 40 -1.13 16.68 4.64
C ASP A 40 -0.33 16.31 3.40
N GLN A 41 0.62 15.37 3.55
CA GLN A 41 1.41 14.79 2.47
C GLN A 41 1.53 13.26 2.68
N PRO A 42 0.78 12.47 1.91
CA PRO A 42 -0.29 12.88 0.99
C PRO A 42 -1.47 13.53 1.73
N GLY A 43 -2.25 14.35 1.03
CA GLY A 43 -3.49 14.91 1.59
C GLY A 43 -4.56 13.83 1.75
N LEU A 44 -4.58 13.17 2.91
CA LEU A 44 -5.41 12.00 3.18
C LEU A 44 -6.11 12.10 4.53
N GLU A 45 -7.37 11.73 4.55
CA GLU A 45 -8.13 11.35 5.74
C GLU A 45 -8.48 9.87 5.62
N LEU A 46 -7.86 9.03 6.46
CA LEU A 46 -8.12 7.59 6.51
C LEU A 46 -8.87 7.27 7.79
N ALA A 47 -10.10 6.82 7.64
CA ALA A 47 -10.90 6.25 8.72
C ALA A 47 -10.81 4.73 8.71
N LEU A 48 -10.69 4.14 9.89
CA LEU A 48 -10.77 2.71 10.15
C LEU A 48 -11.98 2.45 11.04
N ASP A 49 -12.90 1.62 10.58
CA ASP A 49 -14.05 1.16 11.37
C ASP A 49 -13.88 -0.32 11.72
N LEU A 50 -14.04 -0.65 12.99
CA LEU A 50 -14.04 -2.04 13.44
C LEU A 50 -15.32 -2.74 12.96
N ASP A 51 -15.15 -3.69 12.06
CA ASP A 51 -16.21 -4.58 11.58
C ASP A 51 -15.71 -6.03 11.56
N PRO A 52 -16.06 -6.83 12.56
CA PRO A 52 -15.67 -8.25 12.62
C PRO A 52 -16.11 -9.08 11.42
N GLY A 53 -17.11 -8.61 10.67
CA GLY A 53 -17.63 -9.24 9.47
C GLY A 53 -17.01 -8.72 8.15
N ALA A 54 -16.03 -7.81 8.22
CA ALA A 54 -15.43 -7.23 7.02
C ALA A 54 -14.86 -8.31 6.09
N ALA A 55 -15.20 -8.19 4.80
CA ALA A 55 -14.64 -9.04 3.77
C ALA A 55 -13.20 -8.60 3.44
N ALA A 56 -12.31 -9.56 3.20
CA ALA A 56 -10.99 -9.26 2.67
C ALA A 56 -11.10 -8.53 1.31
N GLY A 57 -10.33 -7.46 1.14
CA GLY A 57 -10.29 -6.73 -0.12
C GLY A 57 -9.44 -7.47 -1.16
N TYR A 58 -10.07 -8.15 -2.08
CA TYR A 58 -9.38 -8.79 -3.19
C TYR A 58 -9.32 -7.87 -4.43
N GLY A 59 -8.17 -7.83 -5.10
CA GLY A 59 -8.01 -7.22 -6.41
C GLY A 59 -7.86 -5.70 -6.44
N GLN A 60 -7.93 -5.05 -5.31
CA GLN A 60 -7.69 -3.61 -5.19
C GLN A 60 -6.35 -3.35 -4.49
N HIS A 61 -5.66 -2.31 -4.93
CA HIS A 61 -4.48 -1.79 -4.25
C HIS A 61 -4.56 -0.27 -4.13
N TYR A 62 -3.76 0.27 -3.24
CA TYR A 62 -3.68 1.70 -2.96
C TYR A 62 -2.22 2.14 -3.08
N GLY A 63 -2.00 3.35 -3.56
CA GLY A 63 -0.65 3.86 -3.78
C GLY A 63 -0.41 5.21 -3.13
N ILE A 64 0.82 5.39 -2.65
CA ILE A 64 1.38 6.65 -2.18
C ILE A 64 2.52 7.02 -3.12
N ALA A 65 2.28 7.99 -4.01
CA ALA A 65 3.33 8.54 -4.85
C ALA A 65 4.27 9.41 -4.00
N VAL A 66 5.55 9.25 -4.21
CA VAL A 66 6.60 10.06 -3.60
C VAL A 66 7.50 10.67 -4.66
N ASP A 67 8.24 11.72 -4.30
CA ASP A 67 8.98 12.52 -5.27
C ASP A 67 10.37 11.96 -5.59
N THR A 68 10.92 11.06 -4.75
CA THR A 68 12.30 10.59 -4.91
C THR A 68 12.47 9.11 -4.56
N PRO A 69 13.47 8.43 -5.18
CA PRO A 69 13.79 7.04 -4.82
C PRO A 69 14.20 6.86 -3.35
N GLU A 70 14.86 7.87 -2.78
CA GLU A 70 15.27 7.84 -1.35
C GLU A 70 14.06 7.82 -0.42
N ALA A 71 12.93 8.41 -0.83
CA ALA A 71 11.68 8.33 -0.06
C ALA A 71 11.10 6.91 -0.08
N VAL A 72 11.24 6.17 -1.19
CA VAL A 72 10.90 4.74 -1.25
C VAL A 72 11.83 3.93 -0.35
N ASP A 73 13.15 4.18 -0.38
CA ASP A 73 14.12 3.49 0.48
C ASP A 73 13.85 3.74 1.97
N ALA A 74 13.50 4.97 2.33
CA ALA A 74 13.09 5.29 3.70
C ALA A 74 11.83 4.53 4.13
N GLN A 75 10.89 4.33 3.22
CA GLN A 75 9.69 3.54 3.49
C GLN A 75 10.01 2.05 3.66
N ILE A 76 10.87 1.49 2.81
CA ILE A 76 11.36 0.11 2.95
C ILE A 76 11.96 -0.09 4.35
N ALA A 77 12.89 0.78 4.74
CA ALA A 77 13.54 0.69 6.04
C ALA A 77 12.54 0.79 7.21
N ARG A 78 11.54 1.66 7.10
CA ARG A 78 10.51 1.85 8.12
C ARG A 78 9.63 0.62 8.29
N LEU A 79 9.13 0.06 7.18
CA LEU A 79 8.29 -1.14 7.18
C LEU A 79 9.07 -2.35 7.72
N ALA A 80 10.30 -2.56 7.24
CA ALA A 80 11.17 -3.64 7.69
C ALA A 80 11.49 -3.54 9.20
N SER A 81 11.78 -2.33 9.69
CA SER A 81 12.06 -2.10 11.12
C SER A 81 10.85 -2.38 12.01
N ALA A 82 9.65 -2.22 11.48
CA ALA A 82 8.39 -2.55 12.17
C ALA A 82 7.98 -4.03 12.01
N GLY A 83 8.75 -4.83 11.24
CA GLY A 83 8.52 -6.27 11.05
C GLY A 83 7.49 -6.63 9.99
N TYR A 84 7.10 -5.67 9.12
CA TYR A 84 6.20 -5.96 8.01
C TYR A 84 6.96 -6.59 6.85
N ALA A 85 6.35 -7.61 6.23
CA ALA A 85 6.85 -8.17 4.99
C ALA A 85 6.67 -7.14 3.85
N THR A 86 7.69 -7.00 3.01
CA THR A 86 7.71 -6.09 1.88
C THR A 86 8.12 -6.82 0.60
N ASP A 87 7.61 -6.36 -0.52
CA ASP A 87 8.04 -6.74 -1.86
C ASP A 87 8.54 -5.48 -2.56
N VAL A 88 9.74 -5.51 -3.14
CA VAL A 88 10.41 -4.34 -3.71
C VAL A 88 10.67 -4.55 -5.17
N GLU A 89 10.16 -3.64 -5.99
CA GLU A 89 10.39 -3.58 -7.43
C GLU A 89 11.21 -2.32 -7.73
N ARG A 90 12.31 -2.48 -8.50
CA ARG A 90 13.21 -1.36 -8.80
C ARG A 90 13.36 -1.17 -10.29
N GLU A 91 13.09 0.07 -10.74
CA GLU A 91 13.25 0.47 -12.15
C GLU A 91 12.51 -0.47 -13.10
N GLU A 92 11.35 -0.99 -12.65
CA GLU A 92 10.52 -1.88 -13.45
C GLU A 92 9.45 -1.10 -14.20
N THR A 93 9.19 -1.50 -15.44
CA THR A 93 8.10 -0.94 -16.22
C THR A 93 6.80 -1.65 -15.86
N CYS A 94 5.83 -0.88 -15.39
CA CYS A 94 4.50 -1.36 -15.05
C CYS A 94 3.49 -0.24 -15.28
N CYS A 95 2.35 -0.59 -15.91
CA CYS A 95 1.26 0.36 -16.10
C CYS A 95 1.68 1.65 -16.83
N TYR A 96 2.50 1.50 -17.87
CA TYR A 96 3.01 2.58 -18.73
C TYR A 96 4.00 3.54 -18.06
N ALA A 97 4.65 3.11 -16.98
CA ALA A 97 5.66 3.91 -16.31
C ALA A 97 6.81 3.04 -15.80
N ASN A 98 8.05 3.53 -15.93
CA ASN A 98 9.19 2.96 -15.24
C ASN A 98 9.19 3.49 -13.80
N GLN A 99 9.23 2.59 -12.81
CA GLN A 99 8.96 2.91 -11.41
C GLN A 99 9.91 2.14 -10.48
N THR A 100 10.14 2.72 -9.31
CA THR A 100 10.64 2.01 -8.14
C THR A 100 9.57 2.03 -7.06
N LYS A 101 9.25 0.89 -6.48
CA LYS A 101 8.18 0.79 -5.48
C LYS A 101 8.45 -0.25 -4.41
N VAL A 102 7.77 -0.11 -3.30
CA VAL A 102 7.67 -1.10 -2.23
C VAL A 102 6.21 -1.38 -1.93
N TRP A 103 5.89 -2.68 -1.86
CA TRP A 103 4.59 -3.18 -1.46
C TRP A 103 4.58 -3.62 -0.01
N ALA A 104 3.47 -3.38 0.66
CA ALA A 104 3.13 -3.97 1.95
C ALA A 104 1.63 -4.27 2.01
N SER A 105 1.23 -5.23 2.83
CA SER A 105 -0.18 -5.55 3.03
C SER A 105 -0.63 -5.12 4.42
N ASP A 106 -1.84 -4.54 4.50
CA ASP A 106 -2.48 -4.28 5.77
C ASP A 106 -2.99 -5.59 6.43
N PRO A 107 -3.44 -5.58 7.69
CA PRO A 107 -3.94 -6.77 8.36
C PRO A 107 -5.14 -7.43 7.69
N GLU A 108 -5.86 -6.71 6.84
CA GLU A 108 -6.99 -7.22 6.06
C GLU A 108 -6.58 -7.73 4.66
N GLY A 109 -5.26 -7.72 4.36
CA GLY A 109 -4.73 -8.18 3.08
C GLY A 109 -4.82 -7.16 1.94
N ARG A 110 -5.14 -5.89 2.23
CA ARG A 110 -5.12 -4.85 1.19
C ARG A 110 -3.70 -4.47 0.89
N ARG A 111 -3.35 -4.45 -0.40
CA ARG A 111 -2.01 -4.09 -0.84
C ARG A 111 -1.85 -2.58 -0.93
N TRP A 112 -0.76 -2.09 -0.37
CA TRP A 112 -0.32 -0.71 -0.46
C TRP A 112 1.04 -0.66 -1.13
N GLU A 113 1.18 0.22 -2.12
CA GLU A 113 2.47 0.55 -2.70
C GLU A 113 2.92 1.96 -2.27
N THR A 114 4.21 2.13 -2.09
CA THR A 114 4.84 3.46 -2.07
C THR A 114 5.80 3.49 -3.23
N TYR A 115 5.63 4.45 -4.14
CA TYR A 115 6.30 4.42 -5.44
C TYR A 115 6.76 5.80 -5.91
N VAL A 116 7.80 5.79 -6.74
CA VAL A 116 8.26 6.94 -7.53
C VAL A 116 8.27 6.56 -9.01
N VAL A 117 7.78 7.44 -9.85
CA VAL A 117 7.86 7.31 -11.31
C VAL A 117 9.16 7.95 -11.78
N HIS A 118 9.96 7.21 -12.55
CA HIS A 118 11.20 7.72 -13.16
C HIS A 118 10.91 8.34 -14.53
N GLU A 119 10.09 7.65 -15.33
CA GLU A 119 9.65 8.11 -16.65
C GLU A 119 8.34 7.42 -17.08
N ASP A 120 7.59 8.09 -17.93
CA ASP A 120 6.46 7.51 -18.63
C ASP A 120 6.97 6.68 -19.83
N THR A 121 6.32 5.55 -20.12
CA THR A 121 6.66 4.68 -21.25
C THR A 121 5.43 4.36 -22.09
N ASP A 122 5.66 3.96 -23.36
CA ASP A 122 4.61 3.43 -24.24
C ASP A 122 4.38 1.92 -24.02
N ALA A 123 5.25 1.26 -23.26
CA ALA A 123 5.11 -0.14 -22.87
C ALA A 123 4.27 -0.25 -21.58
N ARG A 124 3.33 -1.17 -21.57
CA ARG A 124 2.50 -1.41 -20.37
C ARG A 124 3.31 -2.05 -19.25
N ASP A 125 4.09 -3.08 -19.59
CA ASP A 125 4.87 -3.89 -18.65
C ASP A 125 6.17 -4.33 -19.34
N ASP A 126 7.23 -4.58 -18.57
CA ASP A 126 8.40 -5.31 -19.06
C ASP A 126 8.06 -6.78 -19.29
N GLU A 127 8.74 -7.47 -20.22
CA GLU A 127 8.43 -8.86 -20.58
C GLU A 127 8.49 -9.84 -19.40
N ASP A 128 9.24 -9.51 -18.35
CA ASP A 128 9.42 -10.32 -17.14
C ASP A 128 8.69 -9.75 -15.89
N THR A 129 7.95 -8.64 -16.02
CA THR A 129 7.33 -7.95 -14.89
C THR A 129 6.07 -8.67 -14.42
N THR A 130 6.04 -9.02 -13.16
CA THR A 130 4.85 -9.54 -12.47
C THR A 130 4.18 -8.47 -11.61
N CYS A 131 4.10 -7.24 -12.13
CA CYS A 131 3.38 -6.18 -11.43
C CYS A 131 1.90 -6.58 -11.28
N CYS A 132 1.28 -6.28 -10.17
CA CYS A 132 -0.09 -6.68 -9.84
C CYS A 132 -0.29 -8.15 -9.43
N ARG A 133 0.68 -8.80 -8.77
CA ARG A 133 0.41 -10.09 -8.15
C ARG A 133 -0.67 -9.96 -7.08
N THR A 134 -1.82 -10.55 -7.34
CA THR A 134 -2.96 -10.59 -6.41
C THR A 134 -2.94 -11.80 -5.49
N GLU A 135 -1.89 -12.65 -5.51
CA GLU A 135 -1.85 -13.87 -4.69
C GLU A 135 -0.57 -14.01 -3.87
N PRO A 136 -0.66 -14.54 -2.63
CA PRO A 136 0.50 -15.12 -1.96
C PRO A 136 0.99 -16.28 -2.82
N ALA A 137 2.30 -16.44 -2.98
CA ALA A 137 2.96 -17.41 -3.84
C ALA A 137 2.44 -18.84 -3.59
N ILE A 138 1.44 -19.26 -4.35
CA ILE A 138 1.09 -20.67 -4.58
C ILE A 138 1.09 -20.86 -6.11
N ALA A 139 1.94 -21.78 -6.52
CA ALA A 139 2.33 -22.10 -7.89
C ALA A 139 1.22 -22.03 -8.96
N SER A 140 1.63 -21.56 -10.12
CA SER A 140 1.13 -21.76 -11.49
C SER A 140 0.22 -20.68 -12.07
N GLY A 141 0.81 -19.92 -13.00
CA GLY A 141 0.14 -19.48 -14.25
C GLY A 141 -1.13 -18.65 -14.08
N ALA A 142 -1.02 -17.37 -13.78
CA ALA A 142 -2.15 -16.46 -13.91
C ALA A 142 -1.73 -15.15 -14.57
N THR A 143 -2.43 -14.82 -15.63
CA THR A 143 -2.35 -13.62 -16.45
C THR A 143 -2.73 -12.39 -15.62
N CYS A 144 -1.92 -11.36 -15.66
CA CYS A 144 -2.22 -10.05 -15.06
C CYS A 144 -3.33 -9.33 -15.83
N CYS A 145 -4.15 -8.62 -15.11
CA CYS A 145 -5.11 -7.59 -15.57
C CYS A 145 -6.25 -8.04 -16.47
N ALA A 146 -7.40 -8.28 -15.88
CA ALA A 146 -8.69 -7.96 -16.49
C ALA A 146 -9.45 -7.03 -15.54
#